data_926a68877ff314cbb61e5ba00cbdc674
#
_entry.id   926a68877ff314cbb61e5ba00cbdc674
#
_cell.length_a   1.000
_cell.length_b   1.000
_cell.length_c   1.000
_cell.angle_alpha   90.00
_cell.angle_beta   90.00
_cell.angle_gamma   90.00
#
_symmetry.space_group_name_H-M   'P 1'
#
loop_
_entity.id
_entity.type
_entity.pdbx_description
1 polymer ?
#
loop_
_entity_poly.entity_id
_entity_poly.type
_entity_poly.pdbx_seq_one_letter_code
_entity_poly.pdbx_strand_id
1 'polypeptide(L)'
;LSPDELLALGQKGRKQTVKRGQTLVWEGDDSLVVANVISGVLKLSVSTADGREQIVGIVFPSDFIGRPFGKESPYSVTALSDAEVCVFHRSTFDQFAREHPELQHKLLQRTLIELDDARQWMMLLGKKTAEERIATLLLRISERLSADGCTGPLLNLDEFELPMDRQQMADILGLTIETVSRQLTRIKSSGVIALPDRRRVVIHDRQALLDLAEAA
;
A
#
# COMPACT_ATOMS: atom_id res chain seq x y z
N LEU A 1 11.81 10.06 15.95
CA LEU A 1 13.15 9.60 16.33
C LEU A 1 14.17 10.68 15.98
N SER A 2 15.15 10.88 16.84
CA SER A 2 16.32 11.70 16.52
C SER A 2 17.16 11.05 15.40
N PRO A 3 18.05 11.80 14.71
CA PRO A 3 18.97 11.22 13.74
C PRO A 3 19.79 10.05 14.31
N ASP A 4 20.25 10.17 15.57
CA ASP A 4 21.04 9.13 16.23
C ASP A 4 20.22 7.87 16.53
N GLU A 5 18.97 8.02 16.96
CA GLU A 5 18.04 6.89 17.16
C GLU A 5 17.70 6.19 15.84
N LEU A 6 17.55 6.94 14.75
CA LEU A 6 17.34 6.38 13.40
C LEU A 6 18.56 5.58 12.94
N LEU A 7 19.76 6.08 13.18
CA LEU A 7 21.01 5.39 12.88
C LEU A 7 21.13 4.11 13.75
N ALA A 8 20.87 4.20 15.05
CA ALA A 8 20.91 3.06 15.96
C ALA A 8 19.90 1.98 15.59
N LEU A 9 18.68 2.35 15.19
CA LEU A 9 17.69 1.41 14.69
C LEU A 9 18.14 0.80 13.36
N GLY A 10 18.63 1.65 12.43
CA GLY A 10 19.11 1.20 11.11
C GLY A 10 20.23 0.16 11.19
N GLN A 11 21.15 0.25 12.18
CA GLN A 11 22.20 -0.72 12.41
C GLN A 11 21.70 -2.09 12.88
N LYS A 12 20.48 -2.15 13.45
CA LYS A 12 19.84 -3.40 13.89
C LYS A 12 19.03 -4.06 12.77
N GLY A 13 18.79 -3.34 11.68
CA GLY A 13 18.05 -3.82 10.50
C GLY A 13 18.97 -4.36 9.42
N ARG A 14 18.41 -5.23 8.57
CA ARG A 14 19.08 -5.75 7.38
C ARG A 14 18.27 -5.39 6.15
N LYS A 15 18.90 -4.77 5.16
CA LYS A 15 18.29 -4.56 3.85
C LYS A 15 18.09 -5.90 3.14
N GLN A 16 16.92 -6.07 2.57
CA GLN A 16 16.53 -7.25 1.82
C GLN A 16 15.78 -6.83 0.56
N THR A 17 16.19 -7.38 -0.57
CA THR A 17 15.47 -7.25 -1.83
C THR A 17 14.38 -8.32 -1.91
N VAL A 18 13.17 -7.91 -2.26
CA VAL A 18 12.02 -8.78 -2.48
C VAL A 18 11.59 -8.63 -3.92
N LYS A 19 11.65 -9.71 -4.68
CA LYS A 19 11.27 -9.70 -6.10
C LYS A 19 9.76 -9.66 -6.26
N ARG A 20 9.29 -9.03 -7.33
CA ARG A 20 7.87 -9.04 -7.70
C ARG A 20 7.28 -10.45 -7.63
N GLY A 21 6.13 -10.61 -6.96
CA GLY A 21 5.44 -11.89 -6.73
C GLY A 21 6.01 -12.70 -5.58
N GLN A 22 7.13 -12.30 -4.99
CA GLN A 22 7.69 -12.97 -3.83
C GLN A 22 6.92 -12.58 -2.55
N THR A 23 6.55 -13.57 -1.74
CA THR A 23 5.93 -13.38 -0.44
C THR A 23 7.01 -13.30 0.64
N LEU A 24 6.96 -12.23 1.43
CA LEU A 24 7.87 -11.97 2.55
C LEU A 24 7.39 -12.64 3.85
N VAL A 25 6.09 -12.64 4.07
CA VAL A 25 5.41 -13.20 5.25
C VAL A 25 4.12 -13.85 4.77
N TRP A 26 3.79 -15.02 5.31
CA TRP A 26 2.50 -15.67 5.05
C TRP A 26 1.51 -15.42 6.19
N GLU A 27 0.23 -15.39 5.84
CA GLU A 27 -0.87 -15.38 6.80
C GLU A 27 -0.77 -16.59 7.73
N GLY A 28 -0.90 -16.36 9.05
CA GLY A 28 -0.78 -17.39 10.07
C GLY A 28 0.65 -17.73 10.51
N ASP A 29 1.68 -17.25 9.77
CA ASP A 29 3.06 -17.46 10.20
C ASP A 29 3.37 -16.70 11.50
N ASP A 30 4.30 -17.24 12.28
CA ASP A 30 4.87 -16.51 13.41
C ASP A 30 5.43 -15.16 12.95
N SER A 31 4.97 -14.07 13.57
CA SER A 31 5.46 -12.72 13.29
C SER A 31 6.87 -12.53 13.86
N LEU A 32 7.87 -13.13 13.21
CA LEU A 32 9.27 -13.08 13.64
C LEU A 32 10.00 -11.82 13.21
N VAL A 33 9.45 -11.12 12.22
CA VAL A 33 10.07 -9.94 11.63
C VAL A 33 9.10 -8.77 11.58
N VAL A 34 9.67 -7.59 11.61
CA VAL A 34 9.02 -6.32 11.26
C VAL A 34 9.89 -5.66 10.21
N ALA A 35 9.31 -4.91 9.30
CA ALA A 35 10.07 -4.28 8.25
C ALA A 35 9.54 -2.89 7.91
N ASN A 36 10.41 -2.03 7.40
CA ASN A 36 10.05 -0.77 6.77
C ASN A 36 10.32 -0.87 5.27
N VAL A 37 9.39 -0.42 4.45
CA VAL A 37 9.56 -0.40 2.99
C VAL A 37 10.44 0.78 2.61
N ILE A 38 11.56 0.50 1.93
CA ILE A 38 12.48 1.52 1.43
C ILE A 38 12.06 1.95 0.03
N SER A 39 11.76 0.97 -0.84
CA SER A 39 11.30 1.21 -2.21
C SER A 39 10.41 0.07 -2.69
N GLY A 40 9.64 0.32 -3.74
CA GLY A 40 8.69 -0.65 -4.28
C GLY A 40 7.36 -0.67 -3.53
N VAL A 41 6.45 -1.52 -3.98
CA VAL A 41 5.08 -1.63 -3.46
C VAL A 41 4.76 -3.09 -3.15
N LEU A 42 4.14 -3.33 -1.98
CA LEU A 42 3.69 -4.65 -1.57
C LEU A 42 2.17 -4.63 -1.34
N LYS A 43 1.56 -5.80 -1.28
CA LYS A 43 0.16 -6.00 -0.89
C LYS A 43 0.06 -6.76 0.41
N LEU A 44 -0.98 -6.46 1.17
CA LEU A 44 -1.47 -7.28 2.27
C LEU A 44 -2.69 -8.04 1.75
N SER A 45 -2.68 -9.36 1.88
CA SER A 45 -3.80 -10.17 1.42
C SER A 45 -4.19 -11.25 2.42
N VAL A 46 -5.45 -11.64 2.35
CA VAL A 46 -6.02 -12.80 3.04
C VAL A 46 -6.61 -13.76 2.01
N SER A 47 -6.56 -15.04 2.33
CA SER A 47 -7.15 -16.08 1.47
C SER A 47 -8.36 -16.69 2.14
N THR A 48 -9.46 -16.81 1.40
CA THR A 48 -10.63 -17.54 1.85
C THR A 48 -10.43 -19.05 1.68
N ALA A 49 -11.20 -19.85 2.41
CA ALA A 49 -11.08 -21.32 2.38
C ALA A 49 -11.28 -21.94 0.98
N ASP A 50 -11.96 -21.23 0.07
CA ASP A 50 -12.17 -21.64 -1.32
C ASP A 50 -11.05 -21.13 -2.27
N GLY A 51 -9.98 -20.55 -1.72
CA GLY A 51 -8.79 -20.12 -2.45
C GLY A 51 -8.91 -18.76 -3.14
N ARG A 52 -9.97 -17.98 -2.90
CA ARG A 52 -10.04 -16.61 -3.38
C ARG A 52 -9.15 -15.71 -2.55
N GLU A 53 -8.39 -14.84 -3.19
CA GLU A 53 -7.57 -13.84 -2.54
C GLU A 53 -8.35 -12.51 -2.45
N GLN A 54 -8.29 -11.88 -1.27
CA GLN A 54 -8.72 -10.50 -1.09
C GLN A 54 -7.52 -9.65 -0.70
N ILE A 55 -7.22 -8.63 -1.49
CA ILE A 55 -6.21 -7.64 -1.11
C ILE A 55 -6.87 -6.66 -0.13
N VAL A 56 -6.36 -6.61 1.11
CA VAL A 56 -6.90 -5.79 2.19
C VAL A 56 -6.09 -4.52 2.43
N GLY A 57 -4.92 -4.40 1.81
CA GLY A 57 -4.08 -3.20 1.89
C GLY A 57 -2.97 -3.16 0.85
N ILE A 58 -2.49 -1.95 0.58
CA ILE A 58 -1.29 -1.70 -0.23
C ILE A 58 -0.27 -1.01 0.67
N VAL A 59 0.96 -1.48 0.62
CA VAL A 59 2.09 -0.97 1.41
C VAL A 59 3.04 -0.27 0.47
N PHE A 60 3.30 1.00 0.74
CA PHE A 60 4.14 1.89 -0.04
C PHE A 60 5.46 2.16 0.67
N PRO A 61 6.44 2.83 0.03
CA PRO A 61 7.64 3.32 0.68
C PRO A 61 7.31 4.12 1.94
N SER A 62 8.15 3.98 2.97
CA SER A 62 7.97 4.52 4.32
C SER A 62 6.85 3.88 5.16
N ASP A 63 6.09 2.95 4.60
CA ASP A 63 5.15 2.15 5.38
C ASP A 63 5.86 1.03 6.14
N PHE A 64 5.17 0.55 7.17
CA PHE A 64 5.66 -0.47 8.06
C PHE A 64 4.95 -1.81 7.79
N ILE A 65 5.70 -2.90 7.86
CA ILE A 65 5.21 -4.27 7.68
C ILE A 65 5.47 -5.06 8.96
N GLY A 66 4.53 -5.91 9.31
CA GLY A 66 4.63 -6.80 10.46
C GLY A 66 3.82 -6.29 11.65
N ARG A 67 3.87 -7.04 12.74
CA ARG A 67 3.07 -6.79 13.94
C ARG A 67 3.96 -6.68 15.17
N PRO A 68 4.46 -5.48 15.50
CA PRO A 68 5.14 -5.25 16.77
C PRO A 68 4.29 -5.78 17.93
N PHE A 69 4.94 -6.44 18.91
CA PHE A 69 4.28 -7.03 20.09
C PHE A 69 3.22 -8.12 19.78
N GLY A 70 3.02 -8.47 18.51
CA GLY A 70 2.09 -9.54 18.09
C GLY A 70 2.78 -10.90 18.00
N LYS A 71 2.00 -11.99 17.88
CA LYS A 71 2.53 -13.35 17.75
C LYS A 71 2.51 -13.86 16.32
N GLU A 72 1.41 -13.61 15.60
CA GLU A 72 1.15 -14.15 14.26
C GLU A 72 0.89 -13.02 13.27
N SER A 73 1.17 -13.26 12.00
CA SER A 73 0.82 -12.35 10.92
C SER A 73 -0.65 -12.59 10.51
N PRO A 74 -1.51 -11.56 10.56
CA PRO A 74 -2.89 -11.71 10.11
C PRO A 74 -3.04 -11.63 8.59
N TYR A 75 -1.95 -11.38 7.85
CA TYR A 75 -1.96 -11.18 6.40
C TYR A 75 -0.74 -11.82 5.76
N SER A 76 -0.88 -12.27 4.52
CA SER A 76 0.27 -12.49 3.64
C SER A 76 0.77 -11.14 3.09
N VAL A 77 2.09 -10.99 3.01
CA VAL A 77 2.75 -9.78 2.48
C VAL A 77 3.52 -10.15 1.23
N THR A 78 3.06 -9.71 0.06
CA THR A 78 3.62 -10.09 -1.24
C THR A 78 4.00 -8.85 -2.04
N ALA A 79 5.16 -8.87 -2.69
CA ALA A 79 5.65 -7.76 -3.51
C ALA A 79 4.85 -7.63 -4.83
N LEU A 80 4.31 -6.45 -5.09
CA LEU A 80 3.64 -6.06 -6.34
C LEU A 80 4.64 -5.57 -7.40
N SER A 81 5.75 -4.98 -6.96
CA SER A 81 6.91 -4.62 -7.77
C SER A 81 8.18 -5.13 -7.10
N ASP A 82 9.34 -5.06 -7.77
CA ASP A 82 10.61 -5.24 -7.07
C ASP A 82 10.67 -4.21 -5.93
N ALA A 83 11.04 -4.67 -4.74
CA ALA A 83 11.03 -3.86 -3.53
C ALA A 83 12.31 -4.05 -2.71
N GLU A 84 12.70 -3.01 -2.00
CA GLU A 84 13.74 -3.06 -0.97
C GLU A 84 13.10 -2.77 0.39
N VAL A 85 13.35 -3.62 1.36
CA VAL A 85 12.82 -3.49 2.72
C VAL A 85 13.96 -3.54 3.74
N CYS A 86 13.81 -2.80 4.84
CA CYS A 86 14.70 -2.92 5.99
C CYS A 86 14.02 -3.81 7.03
N VAL A 87 14.54 -5.02 7.21
CA VAL A 87 13.95 -6.06 8.05
C VAL A 87 14.66 -6.09 9.41
N PHE A 88 13.87 -6.12 10.47
CA PHE A 88 14.31 -6.24 11.86
C PHE A 88 13.76 -7.53 12.44
N HIS A 89 14.55 -8.20 13.29
CA HIS A 89 13.99 -9.25 14.13
C HIS A 89 13.00 -8.63 15.12
N ARG A 90 11.79 -9.18 15.24
CA ARG A 90 10.71 -8.59 16.06
C ARG A 90 11.15 -8.34 17.50
N SER A 91 11.82 -9.32 18.14
CA SER A 91 12.27 -9.16 19.54
C SER A 91 13.24 -8.00 19.72
N THR A 92 14.14 -7.79 18.75
CA THR A 92 15.09 -6.67 18.75
C THR A 92 14.35 -5.33 18.57
N PHE A 93 13.37 -5.30 17.65
CA PHE A 93 12.54 -4.12 17.43
C PHE A 93 11.68 -3.80 18.65
N ASP A 94 11.02 -4.80 19.24
CA ASP A 94 10.16 -4.64 20.42
C ASP A 94 10.97 -4.13 21.62
N GLN A 95 12.20 -4.64 21.82
CA GLN A 95 13.10 -4.15 22.85
C GLN A 95 13.48 -2.69 22.61
N PHE A 96 13.92 -2.36 21.39
CA PHE A 96 14.28 -1.00 21.02
C PHE A 96 13.09 -0.04 21.21
N ALA A 97 11.88 -0.44 20.81
CA ALA A 97 10.69 0.36 21.00
C ALA A 97 10.34 0.61 22.47
N ARG A 98 10.60 -0.34 23.36
CA ARG A 98 10.41 -0.13 24.82
C ARG A 98 11.39 0.89 25.41
N GLU A 99 12.60 0.93 24.88
CA GLU A 99 13.67 1.84 25.31
C GLU A 99 13.49 3.25 24.71
N HIS A 100 12.67 3.40 23.66
CA HIS A 100 12.46 4.64 22.92
C HIS A 100 10.96 5.01 22.82
N PRO A 101 10.40 5.73 23.83
CA PRO A 101 8.98 6.09 23.87
C PRO A 101 8.50 6.86 22.63
N GLU A 102 9.37 7.67 22.00
CA GLU A 102 9.07 8.39 20.77
C GLU A 102 8.74 7.44 19.59
N LEU A 103 9.41 6.28 19.52
CA LEU A 103 9.09 5.26 18.53
C LEU A 103 7.70 4.67 18.80
N GLN A 104 7.36 4.37 20.06
CA GLN A 104 6.04 3.86 20.43
C GLN A 104 4.94 4.88 20.07
N HIS A 105 5.19 6.17 20.35
CA HIS A 105 4.25 7.22 19.99
C HIS A 105 4.03 7.30 18.48
N LYS A 106 5.10 7.24 17.68
CA LYS A 106 5.00 7.21 16.21
C LYS A 106 4.28 5.97 15.68
N LEU A 107 4.53 4.80 16.27
CA LEU A 107 3.80 3.58 15.91
C LEU A 107 2.30 3.72 16.21
N LEU A 108 1.95 4.30 17.36
CA LEU A 108 0.55 4.56 17.70
C LEU A 108 -0.10 5.53 16.70
N GLN A 109 0.56 6.65 16.41
CA GLN A 109 0.06 7.61 15.41
C GLN A 109 -0.14 6.93 14.05
N ARG A 110 0.82 6.12 13.62
CA ARG A 110 0.72 5.40 12.35
C ARG A 110 -0.45 4.41 12.35
N THR A 111 -0.63 3.66 13.44
CA THR A 111 -1.76 2.73 13.60
C THR A 111 -3.11 3.43 13.53
N LEU A 112 -3.23 4.63 14.10
CA LEU A 112 -4.46 5.43 14.01
C LEU A 112 -4.73 5.88 12.57
N ILE A 113 -3.71 6.31 11.84
CA ILE A 113 -3.83 6.67 10.42
C ILE A 113 -4.26 5.45 9.60
N GLU A 114 -3.65 4.28 9.81
CA GLU A 114 -4.02 3.04 9.13
C GLU A 114 -5.46 2.61 9.46
N LEU A 115 -5.91 2.82 10.69
CA LEU A 115 -7.29 2.56 11.08
C LEU A 115 -8.28 3.48 10.35
N ASP A 116 -7.95 4.78 10.23
CA ASP A 116 -8.79 5.73 9.49
C ASP A 116 -8.80 5.41 7.98
N ASP A 117 -7.66 5.03 7.43
CA ASP A 117 -7.54 4.54 6.05
C ASP A 117 -8.41 3.29 5.83
N ALA A 118 -8.38 2.32 6.75
CA ALA A 118 -9.20 1.12 6.68
C ALA A 118 -10.70 1.44 6.73
N ARG A 119 -11.14 2.38 7.57
CA ARG A 119 -12.52 2.84 7.64
C ARG A 119 -12.97 3.52 6.35
N GLN A 120 -12.11 4.36 5.75
CA GLN A 120 -12.39 4.97 4.44
C GLN A 120 -12.51 3.89 3.35
N TRP A 121 -11.66 2.86 3.41
CA TRP A 121 -11.71 1.73 2.49
C TRP A 121 -13.02 0.92 2.63
N MET A 122 -13.47 0.69 3.87
CA MET A 122 -14.78 0.05 4.12
C MET A 122 -15.94 0.86 3.52
N MET A 123 -15.91 2.19 3.68
CA MET A 123 -16.91 3.07 3.07
C MET A 123 -16.86 3.00 1.54
N LEU A 124 -15.65 3.03 0.95
CA LEU A 124 -15.45 2.90 -0.49
C LEU A 124 -16.07 1.59 -1.02
N LEU A 125 -15.75 0.46 -0.40
CA LEU A 125 -16.27 -0.84 -0.82
C LEU A 125 -17.78 -1.01 -0.58
N GLY A 126 -18.32 -0.33 0.43
CA GLY A 126 -19.73 -0.44 0.79
C GLY A 126 -20.68 0.51 0.06
N LYS A 127 -20.18 1.66 -0.39
CA LYS A 127 -21.03 2.73 -0.92
C LYS A 127 -20.69 3.20 -2.33
N LYS A 128 -19.40 3.21 -2.70
CA LYS A 128 -18.98 3.75 -3.99
C LYS A 128 -19.28 2.79 -5.16
N THR A 129 -19.64 3.35 -6.30
CA THR A 129 -19.77 2.64 -7.57
C THR A 129 -18.42 2.13 -8.07
N ALA A 130 -18.41 1.25 -9.06
CA ALA A 130 -17.18 0.72 -9.64
C ALA A 130 -16.28 1.81 -10.27
N GLU A 131 -16.88 2.85 -10.86
CA GLU A 131 -16.14 3.98 -11.43
C GLU A 131 -15.48 4.82 -10.35
N GLU A 132 -16.21 5.20 -9.32
CA GLU A 132 -15.70 5.94 -8.15
C GLU A 132 -14.59 5.18 -7.42
N ARG A 133 -14.72 3.85 -7.26
CA ARG A 133 -13.68 3.02 -6.63
C ARG A 133 -12.39 3.06 -7.43
N ILE A 134 -12.46 2.96 -8.76
CA ILE A 134 -11.29 3.00 -9.63
C ILE A 134 -10.67 4.39 -9.64
N ALA A 135 -11.47 5.46 -9.75
CA ALA A 135 -10.96 6.82 -9.68
C ALA A 135 -10.24 7.09 -8.35
N THR A 136 -10.84 6.67 -7.22
CA THR A 136 -10.24 6.79 -5.88
C THR A 136 -8.92 5.99 -5.79
N LEU A 137 -8.85 4.76 -6.33
CA LEU A 137 -7.63 3.95 -6.32
C LEU A 137 -6.51 4.62 -7.13
N LEU A 138 -6.81 5.15 -8.32
CA LEU A 138 -5.82 5.83 -9.16
C LEU A 138 -5.25 7.08 -8.48
N LEU A 139 -6.11 7.90 -7.86
CA LEU A 139 -5.70 9.08 -7.09
C LEU A 139 -4.79 8.68 -5.92
N ARG A 140 -5.19 7.68 -5.14
CA ARG A 140 -4.40 7.19 -3.99
C ARG A 140 -3.03 6.67 -4.42
N ILE A 141 -2.94 5.93 -5.52
CA ILE A 141 -1.64 5.45 -6.05
C ILE A 141 -0.79 6.64 -6.49
N SER A 142 -1.36 7.59 -7.24
CA SER A 142 -0.70 8.82 -7.68
C SER A 142 -0.08 9.61 -6.52
N GLU A 143 -0.82 9.76 -5.42
CA GLU A 143 -0.37 10.47 -4.21
C GLU A 143 0.73 9.71 -3.47
N ARG A 144 0.54 8.40 -3.31
CA ARG A 144 1.44 7.56 -2.52
C ARG A 144 2.77 7.28 -3.22
N LEU A 145 2.79 7.16 -4.54
CA LEU A 145 4.03 6.99 -5.31
C LEU A 145 4.86 8.29 -5.39
N SER A 146 4.23 9.46 -5.24
CA SER A 146 4.95 10.74 -5.18
C SER A 146 5.67 10.97 -3.85
N ALA A 147 5.28 10.27 -2.79
CA ALA A 147 5.89 10.35 -1.46
C ALA A 147 7.27 9.68 -1.36
N ASP A 148 7.84 9.19 -2.46
CA ASP A 148 9.12 8.46 -2.52
C ASP A 148 10.38 9.31 -2.19
N GLY A 149 10.22 10.54 -1.70
CA GLY A 149 11.33 11.38 -1.26
C GLY A 149 11.08 11.97 0.12
N CYS A 150 11.89 11.60 1.10
CA CYS A 150 11.83 12.08 2.49
C CYS A 150 11.94 13.60 2.69
N THR A 151 11.91 14.46 1.67
CA THR A 151 12.23 15.89 1.78
C THR A 151 11.54 16.84 0.81
N GLY A 152 10.51 16.43 0.05
CA GLY A 152 9.82 17.32 -0.89
C GLY A 152 8.34 17.57 -0.55
N PRO A 153 7.73 18.67 -1.03
CA PRO A 153 6.28 18.81 -1.00
C PRO A 153 5.65 17.63 -1.75
N LEU A 154 4.54 17.12 -1.24
CA LEU A 154 3.75 16.06 -1.88
C LEU A 154 3.30 16.56 -3.28
N LEU A 155 4.08 16.25 -4.30
CA LEU A 155 3.73 16.51 -5.68
C LEU A 155 2.97 15.29 -6.17
N ASN A 156 1.68 15.46 -6.41
CA ASN A 156 0.87 14.40 -7.01
C ASN A 156 1.43 14.04 -8.39
N LEU A 157 1.72 12.76 -8.62
CA LEU A 157 2.19 12.31 -9.92
C LEU A 157 1.02 12.22 -10.89
N ASP A 158 1.06 13.01 -11.97
CA ASP A 158 0.08 12.90 -13.05
C ASP A 158 0.43 11.78 -14.04
N GLU A 159 1.66 11.25 -13.95
CA GLU A 159 2.10 10.09 -14.72
C GLU A 159 2.80 9.08 -13.83
N PHE A 160 2.33 7.84 -13.84
CA PHE A 160 2.88 6.77 -13.01
C PHE A 160 2.62 5.37 -13.61
N GLU A 161 3.38 4.40 -13.14
CA GLU A 161 3.15 3.00 -13.44
C GLU A 161 2.33 2.33 -12.33
N LEU A 162 1.23 1.66 -12.70
CA LEU A 162 0.45 0.87 -11.76
C LEU A 162 1.30 -0.28 -11.21
N PRO A 163 1.50 -0.38 -9.90
CA PRO A 163 2.28 -1.47 -9.30
C PRO A 163 1.59 -2.83 -9.43
N MET A 164 0.32 -2.84 -9.80
CA MET A 164 -0.57 -4.01 -9.86
C MET A 164 -1.19 -4.19 -11.25
N ASP A 165 -1.64 -5.40 -11.56
CA ASP A 165 -2.41 -5.69 -12.75
C ASP A 165 -3.93 -5.54 -12.54
N ARG A 166 -4.71 -5.81 -13.60
CA ARG A 166 -6.17 -5.66 -13.58
C ARG A 166 -6.87 -6.63 -12.64
N GLN A 167 -6.33 -7.84 -12.48
CA GLN A 167 -6.87 -8.82 -11.54
C GLN A 167 -6.65 -8.34 -10.11
N GLN A 168 -5.44 -7.88 -9.80
CA GLN A 168 -5.13 -7.33 -8.47
C GLN A 168 -5.95 -6.07 -8.14
N MET A 169 -6.24 -5.22 -9.15
CA MET A 169 -7.19 -4.11 -8.98
C MET A 169 -8.60 -4.62 -8.67
N ALA A 170 -9.03 -5.70 -9.30
CA ALA A 170 -10.32 -6.32 -9.02
C ALA A 170 -10.36 -6.88 -7.59
N ASP A 171 -9.30 -7.59 -7.17
CA ASP A 171 -9.18 -8.20 -5.84
C ASP A 171 -9.20 -7.16 -4.70
N ILE A 172 -8.61 -5.97 -4.91
CA ILE A 172 -8.62 -4.90 -3.91
C ILE A 172 -9.94 -4.11 -3.89
N LEU A 173 -10.59 -3.95 -5.05
CA LEU A 173 -11.80 -3.13 -5.19
C LEU A 173 -13.10 -3.94 -5.01
N GLY A 174 -13.02 -5.26 -4.83
CA GLY A 174 -14.18 -6.15 -4.78
C GLY A 174 -14.98 -6.12 -6.09
N LEU A 175 -14.28 -6.13 -7.23
CA LEU A 175 -14.84 -6.07 -8.57
C LEU A 175 -14.43 -7.30 -9.38
N THR A 176 -15.00 -7.48 -10.58
CA THR A 176 -14.45 -8.43 -11.55
C THR A 176 -13.45 -7.73 -12.49
N ILE A 177 -12.53 -8.49 -13.08
CA ILE A 177 -11.51 -7.96 -14.01
C ILE A 177 -12.16 -7.29 -15.24
N GLU A 178 -13.31 -7.81 -15.68
CA GLU A 178 -14.10 -7.24 -16.79
C GLU A 178 -14.65 -5.87 -16.39
N THR A 179 -15.14 -5.74 -15.16
CA THR A 179 -15.67 -4.46 -14.65
C THR A 179 -14.54 -3.45 -14.53
N VAL A 180 -13.38 -3.82 -13.96
CA VAL A 180 -12.19 -2.96 -13.92
C VAL A 180 -11.81 -2.49 -15.32
N SER A 181 -11.71 -3.41 -16.28
CA SER A 181 -11.31 -3.10 -17.65
C SER A 181 -12.30 -2.19 -18.35
N ARG A 182 -13.60 -2.42 -18.18
CA ARG A 182 -14.66 -1.59 -18.73
C ARG A 182 -14.63 -0.16 -18.17
N GLN A 183 -14.52 -0.01 -16.86
CA GLN A 183 -14.52 1.31 -16.22
C GLN A 183 -13.24 2.10 -16.55
N LEU A 184 -12.08 1.48 -16.56
CA LEU A 184 -10.84 2.14 -17.00
C LEU A 184 -10.95 2.63 -18.46
N THR A 185 -11.58 1.82 -19.34
CA THR A 185 -11.83 2.24 -20.73
C THR A 185 -12.78 3.43 -20.77
N ARG A 186 -13.81 3.45 -19.93
CA ARG A 186 -14.77 4.56 -19.83
C ARG A 186 -14.09 5.86 -19.39
N ILE A 187 -13.32 5.83 -18.29
CA ILE A 187 -12.56 7.00 -17.80
C ILE A 187 -11.53 7.47 -18.84
N LYS A 188 -10.88 6.54 -19.56
CA LYS A 188 -10.03 6.89 -20.70
C LYS A 188 -10.79 7.58 -21.83
N SER A 189 -11.97 7.06 -22.19
CA SER A 189 -12.78 7.61 -23.29
C SER A 189 -13.34 9.00 -22.99
N SER A 190 -13.51 9.36 -21.71
CA SER A 190 -13.89 10.72 -21.30
C SER A 190 -12.74 11.72 -21.35
N GLY A 191 -11.51 11.26 -21.64
CA GLY A 191 -10.32 12.11 -21.73
C GLY A 191 -9.69 12.47 -20.38
N VAL A 192 -10.24 11.99 -19.26
CA VAL A 192 -9.75 12.26 -17.91
C VAL A 192 -8.39 11.62 -17.68
N ILE A 193 -8.18 10.41 -18.20
CA ILE A 193 -6.90 9.71 -18.15
C ILE A 193 -6.48 9.19 -19.53
N ALA A 194 -5.17 8.94 -19.71
CA ALA A 194 -4.67 8.08 -20.78
C ALA A 194 -4.06 6.80 -20.20
N LEU A 195 -4.13 5.74 -20.98
CA LEU A 195 -3.51 4.45 -20.70
C LEU A 195 -2.62 4.09 -21.91
N PRO A 196 -1.37 4.61 -21.95
CA PRO A 196 -0.44 4.37 -23.06
C PRO A 196 -0.12 2.89 -23.23
N ASP A 197 -0.07 2.15 -22.13
CA ASP A 197 0.10 0.71 -22.09
C ASP A 197 -0.77 0.06 -20.98
N ARG A 198 -0.48 -1.21 -20.65
CA ARG A 198 -1.28 -1.97 -19.67
C ARG A 198 -1.13 -1.47 -18.23
N ARG A 199 -0.07 -0.74 -17.90
CA ARG A 199 0.26 -0.31 -16.54
C ARG A 199 0.46 1.18 -16.39
N ARG A 200 0.83 1.89 -17.46
CA ARG A 200 1.07 3.31 -17.40
C ARG A 200 -0.25 4.08 -17.40
N VAL A 201 -0.36 4.97 -16.46
CA VAL A 201 -1.51 5.89 -16.30
C VAL A 201 -0.98 7.31 -16.42
N VAL A 202 -1.67 8.12 -17.23
CA VAL A 202 -1.45 9.58 -17.31
C VAL A 202 -2.77 10.24 -16.96
N ILE A 203 -2.79 11.06 -15.93
CA ILE A 203 -3.94 11.86 -15.52
C ILE A 203 -3.90 13.17 -16.29
N HIS A 204 -4.84 13.39 -17.19
CA HIS A 204 -4.95 14.63 -17.97
C HIS A 204 -5.75 15.70 -17.24
N ASP A 205 -6.78 15.29 -16.51
CA ASP A 205 -7.64 16.19 -15.73
C ASP A 205 -7.83 15.61 -14.31
N ARG A 206 -7.01 16.09 -13.39
CA ARG A 206 -7.05 15.65 -12.00
C ARG A 206 -8.34 16.08 -11.29
N GLN A 207 -8.85 17.28 -11.60
CA GLN A 207 -10.08 17.74 -10.98
C GLN A 207 -11.27 16.87 -11.42
N ALA A 208 -11.38 16.57 -12.70
CA ALA A 208 -12.43 15.68 -13.20
C ALA A 208 -12.27 14.25 -12.60
N LEU A 209 -11.05 13.77 -12.35
CA LEU A 209 -10.83 12.48 -11.69
C LEU A 209 -11.24 12.51 -10.20
N LEU A 210 -11.02 13.63 -9.49
CA LEU A 210 -11.50 13.87 -8.14
C LEU A 210 -13.04 13.91 -8.11
N ASP A 211 -13.65 14.64 -9.02
CA ASP A 211 -15.10 14.71 -9.14
C ASP A 211 -15.72 13.33 -9.40
N LEU A 212 -15.09 12.51 -10.26
CA LEU A 212 -15.48 11.10 -10.47
C LEU A 212 -15.30 10.23 -9.22
N ALA A 213 -14.35 10.54 -8.38
CA ALA A 213 -14.12 9.78 -7.15
C ALA A 213 -15.14 10.16 -6.05
N GLU A 214 -15.68 11.39 -6.07
CA GLU A 214 -16.58 11.95 -5.07
C GLU A 214 -18.06 11.99 -5.48
N ALA A 215 -18.38 11.62 -6.75
CA ALA A 215 -19.72 11.66 -7.31
C ALA A 215 -20.65 10.64 -6.61
N ALA A 216 -21.19 10.99 -5.44
CA ALA A 216 -22.24 10.25 -4.73
C ALA A 216 -23.34 11.20 -4.26
#